data_f6b1ffe3fd56247bf258dbb39c176225
#
_entry.id   f6b1ffe3fd56247bf258dbb39c176225
#
_cell.length_a   1.000
_cell.length_b   1.000
_cell.length_c   1.000
_cell.angle_alpha   90.00
_cell.angle_beta   90.00
_cell.angle_gamma   90.00
#
_symmetry.space_group_name_H-M   'P 1'
#
loop_
_entity.id
_entity.type
_entity.pdbx_description
1 polymer ?
#
loop_
_entity_poly.entity_id
_entity_poly.type
_entity_poly.pdbx_seq_one_letter_code
_entity_poly.pdbx_strand_id
1 'polypeptide(L)'
;MMYLIQALLLATFVFAQDAQAINQAKATEVHDLKEVRVKDIGKLQGWRENALVGYGIVTGLAGTGDSTSNRTTKQVLANVYSQFNLTIPVDQVQSRNVAVVMVSAMLPAFAREGETLDVTITSAGDARSLVGGNLLSTPLKAPNGRVYALAQGALSVGGYRYDANGNIIQKNHPTVGSVPNGAIVEVGVSSQMLNKDQKLTFLLSEPDYTTASRVAKAINAKYGPIAVASDASGIQIQVADNQKDQLVDFIASIENVLVEPDRRAKVVINERTGVVVAGGDVQISRVSISHGDIKISVASQNTASQPFVIGQASSAIRTAIVTNTKLDVDEKKESAFLSEGNTVADLVRSLVRIKTNTRDIISILRAVKAAGALHAELIIQ
;
A
#
# COMPACT_ATOMS: atom_id res chain seq x y z
N MET A 1 49.93 47.93 -6.07
CA MET A 1 49.18 47.64 -4.85
C MET A 1 47.67 47.71 -5.06
N MET A 2 47.14 48.68 -5.83
CA MET A 2 45.71 48.87 -6.10
C MET A 2 45.06 47.71 -6.91
N TYR A 3 45.76 47.11 -7.88
CA TYR A 3 45.27 46.00 -8.71
C TYR A 3 45.16 44.67 -7.96
N LEU A 4 45.95 44.43 -6.91
CA LEU A 4 45.88 43.23 -6.08
C LEU A 4 44.64 43.23 -5.18
N ILE A 5 44.22 44.40 -4.69
CA ILE A 5 43.03 44.54 -3.85
C ILE A 5 41.75 44.37 -4.67
N GLN A 6 41.71 44.84 -5.92
CA GLN A 6 40.58 44.63 -6.82
C GLN A 6 40.42 43.18 -7.24
N ALA A 7 41.50 42.43 -7.48
CA ALA A 7 41.46 41.02 -7.80
C ALA A 7 40.94 40.16 -6.60
N LEU A 8 41.34 40.56 -5.37
CA LEU A 8 40.90 39.87 -4.16
C LEU A 8 39.39 40.08 -3.87
N LEU A 9 38.89 41.33 -4.12
CA LEU A 9 37.47 41.65 -3.99
C LEU A 9 36.61 40.96 -5.04
N LEU A 10 37.07 40.79 -6.28
CA LEU A 10 36.37 40.03 -7.31
C LEU A 10 36.34 38.54 -6.99
N ALA A 11 37.42 37.96 -6.49
CA ALA A 11 37.44 36.54 -6.09
C ALA A 11 36.47 36.24 -4.93
N THR A 12 36.37 37.11 -3.93
CA THR A 12 35.41 36.93 -2.81
C THR A 12 33.96 37.07 -3.25
N PHE A 13 33.68 37.89 -4.27
CA PHE A 13 32.32 38.06 -4.82
C PHE A 13 31.86 36.82 -5.61
N VAL A 14 32.76 36.20 -6.38
CA VAL A 14 32.49 34.96 -7.11
C VAL A 14 32.25 33.80 -6.15
N PHE A 15 33.07 33.63 -5.12
CA PHE A 15 32.84 32.58 -4.10
C PHE A 15 31.56 32.77 -3.30
N ALA A 16 31.11 34.01 -3.08
CA ALA A 16 29.83 34.26 -2.41
C ALA A 16 28.63 33.95 -3.29
N GLN A 17 28.71 34.15 -4.61
CA GLN A 17 27.68 33.78 -5.57
C GLN A 17 27.56 32.24 -5.73
N ASP A 18 28.70 31.54 -5.80
CA ASP A 18 28.70 30.07 -5.87
C ASP A 18 28.10 29.40 -4.59
N ALA A 19 28.44 29.97 -3.41
CA ALA A 19 27.87 29.49 -2.15
C ALA A 19 26.34 29.74 -2.05
N GLN A 20 25.85 30.86 -2.60
CA GLN A 20 24.40 31.10 -2.67
C GLN A 20 23.71 30.19 -3.68
N ALA A 21 24.33 29.92 -4.84
CA ALA A 21 23.80 28.99 -5.83
C ALA A 21 23.73 27.54 -5.30
N ILE A 22 24.76 27.10 -4.58
CA ILE A 22 24.79 25.75 -3.94
C ILE A 22 23.72 25.65 -2.83
N ASN A 23 23.54 26.71 -2.03
CA ASN A 23 22.47 26.70 -1.01
C ASN A 23 21.05 26.75 -1.60
N GLN A 24 20.85 27.48 -2.70
CA GLN A 24 19.57 27.46 -3.43
C GLN A 24 19.31 26.13 -4.10
N ALA A 25 20.31 25.50 -4.73
CA ALA A 25 20.18 24.18 -5.30
C ALA A 25 19.84 23.12 -4.24
N LYS A 26 20.53 23.15 -3.08
CA LYS A 26 20.22 22.26 -1.96
C LYS A 26 18.84 22.50 -1.35
N ALA A 27 18.38 23.74 -1.28
CA ALA A 27 17.02 24.07 -0.81
C ALA A 27 15.96 23.59 -1.80
N THR A 28 16.24 23.61 -3.10
CA THR A 28 15.34 23.11 -4.15
C THR A 28 15.27 21.59 -4.15
N GLU A 29 16.41 20.88 -3.97
CA GLU A 29 16.42 19.40 -3.86
C GLU A 29 15.70 18.88 -2.62
N VAL A 30 15.77 19.57 -1.49
CA VAL A 30 15.07 19.17 -0.25
C VAL A 30 13.55 19.42 -0.36
N HIS A 31 13.13 20.38 -1.19
CA HIS A 31 11.69 20.64 -1.41
C HIS A 31 11.06 19.60 -2.33
N ASP A 32 11.82 19.06 -3.29
CA ASP A 32 11.36 18.07 -4.27
C ASP A 32 11.03 16.69 -3.66
N LEU A 33 11.60 16.37 -2.49
CA LEU A 33 11.35 15.09 -1.78
C LEU A 33 10.04 15.05 -0.98
N LYS A 34 9.37 16.19 -0.80
CA LYS A 34 8.10 16.27 -0.05
C LYS A 34 6.87 16.24 -0.95
N GLU A 35 7.03 16.65 -2.20
CA GLU A 35 5.94 16.68 -3.16
C GLU A 35 5.75 15.30 -3.82
N VAL A 36 4.50 14.91 -3.95
CA VAL A 36 4.08 13.68 -4.65
C VAL A 36 3.03 14.02 -5.69
N ARG A 37 2.91 13.18 -6.71
CA ARG A 37 1.86 13.39 -7.73
C ARG A 37 0.49 13.01 -7.15
N VAL A 38 -0.53 13.72 -7.58
CA VAL A 38 -1.92 13.45 -7.19
C VAL A 38 -2.26 11.97 -7.35
N LYS A 39 -1.88 11.32 -8.46
CA LYS A 39 -2.14 9.90 -8.71
C LYS A 39 -1.53 8.93 -7.67
N ASP A 40 -0.47 9.35 -6.97
CA ASP A 40 0.23 8.50 -6.00
C ASP A 40 -0.47 8.50 -4.62
N ILE A 41 -1.42 9.43 -4.40
CA ILE A 41 -2.15 9.59 -3.13
C ILE A 41 -3.64 9.27 -3.21
N GLY A 42 -4.14 8.91 -4.39
CA GLY A 42 -5.56 8.60 -4.55
C GLY A 42 -5.87 8.03 -5.94
N LYS A 43 -7.15 7.90 -6.20
CA LYS A 43 -7.68 7.39 -7.48
C LYS A 43 -8.98 8.08 -7.87
N LEU A 44 -9.33 8.04 -9.14
CA LEU A 44 -10.62 8.52 -9.61
C LEU A 44 -11.75 7.59 -9.16
N GLN A 45 -12.88 8.16 -8.80
CA GLN A 45 -14.09 7.43 -8.52
C GLN A 45 -14.54 6.66 -9.77
N GLY A 46 -15.02 5.42 -9.58
CA GLY A 46 -15.36 4.53 -10.70
C GLY A 46 -14.20 3.59 -11.08
N TRP A 47 -12.97 3.89 -10.71
CA TRP A 47 -11.84 2.97 -10.93
C TRP A 47 -11.81 1.91 -9.84
N ARG A 48 -12.51 0.81 -10.08
CA ARG A 48 -12.53 -0.34 -9.17
C ARG A 48 -12.47 -1.63 -9.95
N GLU A 49 -11.84 -2.61 -9.36
CA GLU A 49 -11.90 -3.99 -9.82
C GLU A 49 -13.19 -4.64 -9.32
N ASN A 50 -13.75 -5.52 -10.12
CA ASN A 50 -14.95 -6.26 -9.78
C ASN A 50 -14.61 -7.74 -9.68
N ALA A 51 -14.95 -8.39 -8.56
CA ALA A 51 -14.77 -9.81 -8.42
C ALA A 51 -15.81 -10.55 -9.28
N LEU A 52 -15.33 -11.47 -10.10
CA LEU A 52 -16.14 -12.43 -10.85
C LEU A 52 -16.04 -13.79 -10.18
N VAL A 53 -17.14 -14.51 -10.10
CA VAL A 53 -17.20 -15.85 -9.54
C VAL A 53 -18.02 -16.76 -10.45
N GLY A 54 -17.59 -18.01 -10.59
CA GLY A 54 -18.29 -19.06 -11.29
C GLY A 54 -18.10 -20.41 -10.61
N TYR A 55 -18.94 -21.36 -10.96
CA TYR A 55 -18.77 -22.76 -10.60
C TYR A 55 -18.51 -23.55 -11.88
N GLY A 56 -17.43 -24.30 -11.85
CA GLY A 56 -16.96 -25.07 -13.01
C GLY A 56 -16.61 -26.51 -12.66
N ILE A 57 -16.17 -27.22 -13.67
CA ILE A 57 -15.67 -28.58 -13.55
C ILE A 57 -14.22 -28.62 -14.04
N VAL A 58 -13.36 -29.22 -13.24
CA VAL A 58 -12.03 -29.62 -13.63
C VAL A 58 -12.04 -31.10 -13.98
N THR A 59 -11.48 -31.46 -15.13
CA THR A 59 -11.32 -32.81 -15.63
C THR A 59 -9.87 -33.25 -15.72
N GLY A 60 -9.59 -34.54 -15.92
CA GLY A 60 -8.22 -35.02 -16.09
C GLY A 60 -7.47 -35.34 -14.81
N LEU A 61 -8.15 -35.47 -13.67
CA LEU A 61 -7.53 -35.55 -12.33
C LEU A 61 -7.01 -36.94 -11.93
N ALA A 62 -6.88 -37.89 -12.83
CA ALA A 62 -6.25 -39.20 -12.62
C ALA A 62 -6.55 -39.89 -11.25
N GLY A 63 -7.82 -39.87 -10.81
CA GLY A 63 -8.29 -40.47 -9.55
C GLY A 63 -8.16 -39.57 -8.31
N THR A 64 -7.71 -38.33 -8.43
CA THR A 64 -7.55 -37.34 -7.32
C THR A 64 -8.73 -36.38 -7.23
N GLY A 65 -9.70 -36.45 -8.12
CA GLY A 65 -10.92 -35.65 -8.14
C GLY A 65 -11.86 -35.96 -6.99
N ASP A 66 -13.09 -35.48 -7.10
CA ASP A 66 -14.14 -35.73 -6.11
C ASP A 66 -14.49 -37.20 -5.97
N SER A 67 -14.95 -37.57 -4.78
CA SER A 67 -15.37 -38.95 -4.52
C SER A 67 -16.62 -39.32 -5.32
N THR A 68 -16.76 -40.60 -5.62
CA THR A 68 -17.96 -41.14 -6.31
C THR A 68 -19.22 -41.05 -5.47
N SER A 69 -19.11 -40.69 -4.18
CA SER A 69 -20.25 -40.44 -3.29
C SER A 69 -20.71 -38.97 -3.31
N ASN A 70 -19.94 -38.08 -3.90
CA ASN A 70 -20.30 -36.66 -3.95
C ASN A 70 -21.50 -36.41 -4.90
N ARG A 71 -22.65 -36.13 -4.31
CA ARG A 71 -23.90 -35.90 -5.05
C ARG A 71 -23.85 -34.67 -5.95
N THR A 72 -23.20 -33.60 -5.48
CA THR A 72 -23.07 -32.34 -6.23
C THR A 72 -22.29 -32.56 -7.52
N THR A 73 -21.16 -33.25 -7.44
CA THR A 73 -20.33 -33.56 -8.60
C THR A 73 -21.06 -34.46 -9.60
N LYS A 74 -21.79 -35.47 -9.12
CA LYS A 74 -22.62 -36.30 -9.98
C LYS A 74 -23.70 -35.51 -10.72
N GLN A 75 -24.41 -34.63 -10.01
CA GLN A 75 -25.46 -33.80 -10.60
C GLN A 75 -24.93 -32.86 -11.65
N VAL A 76 -23.81 -32.15 -11.32
CA VAL A 76 -23.18 -31.19 -12.24
C VAL A 76 -22.66 -31.92 -13.50
N LEU A 77 -22.07 -33.11 -13.33
CA LEU A 77 -21.56 -33.91 -14.45
C LEU A 77 -22.70 -34.46 -15.32
N ALA A 78 -23.82 -34.90 -14.73
CA ALA A 78 -25.00 -35.29 -15.48
C ALA A 78 -25.59 -34.13 -16.30
N ASN A 79 -25.60 -32.92 -15.74
CA ASN A 79 -26.05 -31.74 -16.44
C ASN A 79 -25.08 -31.38 -17.63
N VAL A 80 -23.77 -31.56 -17.45
CA VAL A 80 -22.81 -31.36 -18.55
C VAL A 80 -23.04 -32.41 -19.66
N TYR A 81 -23.23 -33.68 -19.32
CA TYR A 81 -23.51 -34.70 -20.30
C TYR A 81 -24.81 -34.42 -21.10
N SER A 82 -25.83 -33.89 -20.42
CA SER A 82 -27.09 -33.55 -21.08
C SER A 82 -26.94 -32.39 -22.11
N GLN A 83 -25.97 -31.47 -21.91
CA GLN A 83 -25.65 -30.44 -22.89
C GLN A 83 -25.05 -31.02 -24.18
N PHE A 84 -24.45 -32.19 -24.10
CA PHE A 84 -23.91 -32.93 -25.24
C PHE A 84 -24.89 -34.00 -25.76
N ASN A 85 -26.19 -33.92 -25.41
CA ASN A 85 -27.22 -34.88 -25.76
C ASN A 85 -26.98 -36.28 -25.20
N LEU A 86 -26.21 -36.42 -24.13
CA LEU A 86 -25.97 -37.67 -23.40
C LEU A 86 -26.81 -37.68 -22.14
N THR A 87 -27.95 -38.34 -22.14
CA THR A 87 -28.84 -38.45 -20.97
C THR A 87 -28.42 -39.64 -20.13
N ILE A 88 -27.69 -39.40 -19.03
CA ILE A 88 -27.24 -40.41 -18.09
C ILE A 88 -27.90 -40.13 -16.73
N PRO A 89 -28.57 -41.12 -16.10
CA PRO A 89 -29.11 -40.99 -14.76
C PRO A 89 -28.01 -40.64 -13.75
N VAL A 90 -28.27 -39.70 -12.83
CA VAL A 90 -27.29 -39.20 -11.85
C VAL A 90 -26.63 -40.30 -11.04
N ASP A 91 -27.37 -41.35 -10.71
CA ASP A 91 -26.90 -42.50 -9.93
C ASP A 91 -25.87 -43.36 -10.70
N GLN A 92 -25.91 -43.33 -12.02
CA GLN A 92 -24.97 -44.06 -12.89
C GLN A 92 -23.70 -43.26 -13.18
N VAL A 93 -23.67 -41.96 -12.85
CA VAL A 93 -22.51 -41.16 -13.04
C VAL A 93 -21.47 -41.49 -11.96
N GLN A 94 -20.34 -42.05 -12.38
CA GLN A 94 -19.21 -42.36 -11.49
C GLN A 94 -17.91 -41.91 -12.12
N SER A 95 -17.22 -40.98 -11.48
CA SER A 95 -15.89 -40.54 -11.92
C SER A 95 -15.10 -40.03 -10.73
N ARG A 96 -13.81 -40.37 -10.68
CA ARG A 96 -12.81 -39.80 -9.76
C ARG A 96 -11.86 -38.87 -10.47
N ASN A 97 -12.08 -38.65 -11.77
CA ASN A 97 -11.20 -37.86 -12.61
C ASN A 97 -11.73 -36.42 -12.79
N VAL A 98 -12.78 -36.06 -12.05
CA VAL A 98 -13.42 -34.76 -12.11
C VAL A 98 -13.61 -34.19 -10.73
N ALA A 99 -13.61 -32.86 -10.64
CA ALA A 99 -13.90 -32.12 -9.42
C ALA A 99 -14.76 -30.88 -9.73
N VAL A 100 -15.71 -30.61 -8.86
CA VAL A 100 -16.47 -29.35 -8.87
C VAL A 100 -15.56 -28.29 -8.21
N VAL A 101 -15.43 -27.15 -8.87
CA VAL A 101 -14.55 -26.06 -8.43
C VAL A 101 -15.29 -24.73 -8.42
N MET A 102 -14.87 -23.87 -7.50
CA MET A 102 -15.18 -22.46 -7.53
C MET A 102 -14.05 -21.76 -8.30
N VAL A 103 -14.44 -20.90 -9.22
CA VAL A 103 -13.55 -20.17 -10.12
C VAL A 103 -13.75 -18.70 -9.85
N SER A 104 -12.65 -17.97 -9.60
CA SER A 104 -12.70 -16.54 -9.36
C SER A 104 -11.68 -15.80 -10.23
N ALA A 105 -12.04 -14.61 -10.67
CA ALA A 105 -11.17 -13.70 -11.38
C ALA A 105 -11.47 -12.27 -10.97
N MET A 106 -10.48 -11.37 -11.12
CA MET A 106 -10.67 -9.94 -10.90
C MET A 106 -10.82 -9.25 -12.26
N LEU A 107 -11.98 -8.63 -12.48
CA LEU A 107 -12.27 -7.87 -13.69
C LEU A 107 -11.80 -6.43 -13.48
N PRO A 108 -10.77 -5.95 -14.21
CA PRO A 108 -10.29 -4.58 -14.10
C PRO A 108 -11.37 -3.56 -14.48
N ALA A 109 -11.23 -2.35 -13.95
CA ALA A 109 -11.97 -1.22 -14.50
C ALA A 109 -11.57 -1.03 -15.96
N PHE A 110 -12.51 -0.70 -16.84
CA PHE A 110 -12.28 -0.51 -18.29
C PHE A 110 -11.88 -1.78 -19.08
N ALA A 111 -12.06 -2.98 -18.51
CA ALA A 111 -11.82 -4.20 -19.26
C ALA A 111 -12.62 -4.24 -20.54
N ARG A 112 -11.96 -4.60 -21.63
CA ARG A 112 -12.54 -4.67 -22.97
C ARG A 112 -12.82 -6.12 -23.34
N GLU A 113 -13.77 -6.28 -24.24
CA GLU A 113 -14.05 -7.58 -24.86
C GLU A 113 -12.80 -8.16 -25.53
N GLY A 114 -12.51 -9.43 -25.31
CA GLY A 114 -11.34 -10.13 -25.78
C GLY A 114 -10.09 -10.03 -24.88
N GLU A 115 -10.09 -9.20 -23.84
CA GLU A 115 -8.99 -9.17 -22.86
C GLU A 115 -8.96 -10.46 -22.04
N THR A 116 -7.76 -10.87 -21.62
CA THR A 116 -7.56 -12.06 -20.80
C THR A 116 -7.34 -11.72 -19.34
N LEU A 117 -7.84 -12.60 -18.45
CA LEU A 117 -7.73 -12.47 -17.00
C LEU A 117 -7.11 -13.72 -16.40
N ASP A 118 -6.33 -13.53 -15.34
CA ASP A 118 -5.89 -14.63 -14.51
C ASP A 118 -7.04 -15.19 -13.68
N VAL A 119 -7.07 -16.50 -13.57
CA VAL A 119 -8.15 -17.22 -12.87
C VAL A 119 -7.57 -17.99 -11.71
N THR A 120 -8.22 -17.89 -10.57
CA THR A 120 -7.96 -18.73 -9.40
C THR A 120 -9.06 -19.76 -9.26
N ILE A 121 -8.66 -21.01 -9.05
CA ILE A 121 -9.54 -22.16 -8.98
C ILE A 121 -9.35 -22.85 -7.64
N THR A 122 -10.45 -23.09 -6.95
CA THR A 122 -10.47 -23.76 -5.64
C THR A 122 -11.46 -24.92 -5.67
N SER A 123 -11.05 -26.08 -5.17
CA SER A 123 -11.97 -27.23 -5.05
C SER A 123 -13.16 -26.85 -4.15
N ALA A 124 -14.36 -27.06 -4.65
CA ALA A 124 -15.61 -26.88 -3.91
C ALA A 124 -16.18 -28.23 -3.39
N GLY A 125 -15.61 -29.33 -3.85
CA GLY A 125 -15.94 -30.68 -3.42
C GLY A 125 -14.93 -31.29 -2.45
N ASP A 126 -14.73 -32.58 -2.55
CA ASP A 126 -13.84 -33.39 -1.72
C ASP A 126 -12.61 -33.91 -2.52
N ALA A 127 -12.24 -33.21 -3.59
CA ALA A 127 -11.05 -33.52 -4.39
C ALA A 127 -9.79 -33.47 -3.56
N ARG A 128 -8.91 -34.46 -3.75
CA ARG A 128 -7.63 -34.55 -3.03
C ARG A 128 -6.55 -33.69 -3.66
N SER A 129 -6.61 -33.50 -4.98
CA SER A 129 -5.67 -32.68 -5.73
C SER A 129 -6.26 -32.29 -7.08
N LEU A 130 -5.93 -31.07 -7.53
CA LEU A 130 -6.29 -30.54 -8.85
C LEU A 130 -5.10 -30.59 -9.84
N VAL A 131 -3.99 -31.23 -9.46
CA VAL A 131 -2.78 -31.32 -10.30
C VAL A 131 -3.08 -32.05 -11.59
N GLY A 132 -2.65 -31.51 -12.72
CA GLY A 132 -2.85 -32.06 -14.06
C GLY A 132 -4.28 -31.87 -14.60
N GLY A 133 -5.15 -31.20 -13.85
CA GLY A 133 -6.50 -30.91 -14.26
C GLY A 133 -6.61 -29.84 -15.34
N ASN A 134 -7.74 -29.89 -16.08
CA ASN A 134 -8.12 -28.90 -17.07
C ASN A 134 -9.52 -28.38 -16.74
N LEU A 135 -9.67 -27.06 -16.62
CA LEU A 135 -10.95 -26.41 -16.39
C LEU A 135 -11.78 -26.40 -17.68
N LEU A 136 -12.98 -26.92 -17.62
CA LEU A 136 -13.96 -26.79 -18.69
C LEU A 136 -14.49 -25.35 -18.74
N SER A 137 -14.98 -24.94 -19.91
CA SER A 137 -15.56 -23.63 -20.13
C SER A 137 -16.58 -23.27 -19.06
N THR A 138 -16.27 -22.25 -18.29
CA THR A 138 -16.99 -21.86 -17.08
C THR A 138 -17.35 -20.37 -17.13
N PRO A 139 -18.64 -20.01 -17.08
CA PRO A 139 -19.06 -18.63 -17.08
C PRO A 139 -18.78 -17.98 -15.72
N LEU A 140 -18.11 -16.83 -15.75
CA LEU A 140 -17.83 -16.01 -14.58
C LEU A 140 -18.85 -14.87 -14.49
N LYS A 141 -19.51 -14.77 -13.34
CA LYS A 141 -20.58 -13.80 -13.06
C LYS A 141 -20.13 -12.77 -12.04
N ALA A 142 -20.55 -11.54 -12.25
CA ALA A 142 -20.48 -10.50 -11.23
C ALA A 142 -21.68 -10.62 -10.25
N PRO A 143 -21.67 -9.88 -9.11
CA PRO A 143 -22.77 -9.87 -8.14
C PRO A 143 -24.14 -9.50 -8.71
N ASN A 144 -24.19 -8.84 -9.86
CA ASN A 144 -25.44 -8.52 -10.59
C ASN A 144 -26.02 -9.71 -11.36
N GLY A 145 -25.38 -10.89 -11.30
CA GLY A 145 -25.81 -12.12 -11.97
C GLY A 145 -25.44 -12.22 -13.45
N ARG A 146 -24.91 -11.17 -14.07
CA ARG A 146 -24.49 -11.17 -15.48
C ARG A 146 -23.15 -11.88 -15.66
N VAL A 147 -22.99 -12.60 -16.77
CA VAL A 147 -21.72 -13.18 -17.20
C VAL A 147 -20.87 -12.09 -17.86
N TYR A 148 -19.62 -11.95 -17.43
CA TYR A 148 -18.66 -10.99 -17.97
C TYR A 148 -17.46 -11.67 -18.62
N ALA A 149 -17.11 -12.89 -18.21
CA ALA A 149 -15.98 -13.60 -18.76
C ALA A 149 -16.26 -15.12 -18.82
N LEU A 150 -15.54 -15.81 -19.69
CA LEU A 150 -15.53 -17.26 -19.83
C LEU A 150 -14.14 -17.78 -19.46
N ALA A 151 -14.07 -18.66 -18.44
CA ALA A 151 -12.81 -19.24 -17.96
C ALA A 151 -12.64 -20.68 -18.46
N GLN A 152 -11.44 -21.02 -18.95
CA GLN A 152 -11.04 -22.37 -19.35
C GLN A 152 -9.53 -22.54 -19.36
N GLY A 153 -9.04 -23.77 -19.31
CA GLY A 153 -7.61 -24.06 -19.52
C GLY A 153 -6.98 -24.99 -18.50
N ALA A 154 -5.74 -25.33 -18.76
CA ALA A 154 -4.95 -26.23 -17.90
C ALA A 154 -4.54 -25.56 -16.60
N LEU A 155 -4.72 -26.26 -15.48
CA LEU A 155 -4.41 -25.75 -14.15
C LEU A 155 -2.91 -25.80 -13.85
N SER A 156 -2.39 -24.70 -13.36
CA SER A 156 -1.09 -24.62 -12.69
C SER A 156 -1.35 -24.73 -11.18
N VAL A 157 -0.89 -25.80 -10.56
CA VAL A 157 -1.05 -26.07 -9.13
C VAL A 157 0.30 -26.04 -8.45
N GLY A 158 0.48 -25.15 -7.47
CA GLY A 158 1.76 -24.93 -6.78
C GLY A 158 2.10 -25.92 -5.67
N GLY A 159 1.32 -27.00 -5.49
CA GLY A 159 1.49 -27.99 -4.44
C GLY A 159 1.44 -29.42 -4.95
N TYR A 160 1.88 -30.36 -4.11
CA TYR A 160 1.74 -31.79 -4.34
C TYR A 160 1.30 -32.52 -3.07
N ARG A 161 0.61 -33.64 -3.26
CA ARG A 161 0.26 -34.57 -2.21
C ARG A 161 0.50 -35.99 -2.71
N TYR A 162 1.33 -36.71 -1.97
CA TYR A 162 1.55 -38.13 -2.18
C TYR A 162 1.01 -38.91 -0.99
N ASP A 163 0.22 -39.93 -1.27
CA ASP A 163 -0.34 -40.84 -0.28
C ASP A 163 0.19 -42.24 -0.62
N ALA A 164 1.07 -42.78 0.23
CA ALA A 164 1.63 -44.12 0.07
C ALA A 164 1.55 -44.84 1.41
N ASN A 165 0.75 -45.92 1.46
CA ASN A 165 0.62 -46.82 2.62
C ASN A 165 0.33 -46.09 3.95
N GLY A 166 -0.56 -45.09 3.91
CA GLY A 166 -0.93 -44.31 5.09
C GLY A 166 0.02 -43.17 5.46
N ASN A 167 1.13 -43.02 4.73
CA ASN A 167 2.03 -41.86 4.86
C ASN A 167 1.65 -40.78 3.85
N ILE A 168 1.24 -39.61 4.35
CA ILE A 168 0.86 -38.46 3.52
C ILE A 168 2.01 -37.46 3.53
N ILE A 169 2.59 -37.22 2.36
CA ILE A 169 3.54 -36.12 2.13
C ILE A 169 2.81 -35.06 1.31
N GLN A 170 2.59 -33.90 1.92
CA GLN A 170 1.91 -32.77 1.28
C GLN A 170 2.80 -31.54 1.38
N LYS A 171 2.92 -30.81 0.27
CA LYS A 171 3.54 -29.49 0.23
C LYS A 171 2.55 -28.51 -0.42
N ASN A 172 2.28 -27.40 0.27
CA ASN A 172 1.27 -26.41 -0.11
C ASN A 172 -0.15 -27.00 -0.23
N HIS A 173 -1.06 -26.30 -0.90
CA HIS A 173 -2.46 -26.69 -1.05
C HIS A 173 -2.72 -27.20 -2.47
N PRO A 174 -2.72 -28.54 -2.69
CA PRO A 174 -2.93 -29.11 -4.02
C PRO A 174 -4.37 -28.97 -4.54
N THR A 175 -5.29 -28.44 -3.73
CA THR A 175 -6.70 -28.18 -4.04
C THR A 175 -6.96 -26.75 -4.52
N VAL A 176 -5.91 -25.94 -4.65
CA VAL A 176 -5.96 -24.60 -5.20
C VAL A 176 -4.99 -24.51 -6.38
N GLY A 177 -5.44 -23.96 -7.47
CA GLY A 177 -4.64 -23.74 -8.67
C GLY A 177 -4.97 -22.42 -9.34
N SER A 178 -4.19 -22.05 -10.34
CA SER A 178 -4.44 -20.91 -11.20
C SER A 178 -4.37 -21.30 -12.66
N VAL A 179 -5.07 -20.55 -13.50
CA VAL A 179 -4.91 -20.58 -14.95
C VAL A 179 -4.53 -19.17 -15.40
N PRO A 180 -3.24 -18.92 -15.65
CA PRO A 180 -2.80 -17.63 -16.17
C PRO A 180 -3.46 -17.33 -17.52
N ASN A 181 -4.01 -16.12 -17.67
CA ASN A 181 -4.79 -15.72 -18.84
C ASN A 181 -5.94 -16.70 -19.18
N GLY A 182 -6.48 -17.37 -18.17
CA GLY A 182 -7.45 -18.46 -18.34
C GLY A 182 -8.88 -18.01 -18.57
N ALA A 183 -9.22 -16.76 -18.39
CA ALA A 183 -10.54 -16.24 -18.73
C ALA A 183 -10.45 -15.19 -19.82
N ILE A 184 -11.45 -15.15 -20.68
CA ILE A 184 -11.62 -14.16 -21.74
C ILE A 184 -12.81 -13.30 -21.36
N VAL A 185 -12.68 -11.99 -21.45
CA VAL A 185 -13.76 -11.03 -21.20
C VAL A 185 -14.71 -11.05 -22.41
N GLU A 186 -15.98 -11.40 -22.16
CA GLU A 186 -17.05 -11.44 -23.17
C GLU A 186 -17.86 -10.14 -23.22
N VAL A 187 -17.92 -9.44 -22.09
CA VAL A 187 -18.65 -8.17 -21.99
C VAL A 187 -17.75 -7.14 -21.33
N GLY A 188 -17.40 -6.14 -22.09
CA GLY A 188 -16.58 -5.04 -21.59
C GLY A 188 -17.29 -4.22 -20.51
N VAL A 189 -16.52 -3.60 -19.64
CA VAL A 189 -16.99 -2.70 -18.58
C VAL A 189 -16.57 -1.28 -18.91
N SER A 190 -17.54 -0.39 -19.04
CA SER A 190 -17.28 1.05 -19.12
C SER A 190 -17.52 1.67 -17.75
N SER A 191 -16.49 2.17 -17.12
CA SER A 191 -16.64 2.99 -15.92
C SER A 191 -17.06 4.41 -16.31
N GLN A 192 -18.19 4.87 -15.81
CA GLN A 192 -18.58 6.26 -15.93
C GLN A 192 -17.73 7.09 -14.95
N MET A 193 -16.72 7.78 -15.48
CA MET A 193 -15.86 8.66 -14.69
C MET A 193 -16.52 9.99 -14.36
N LEU A 194 -17.36 10.48 -15.29
CA LEU A 194 -18.12 11.71 -15.12
C LEU A 194 -19.44 11.40 -14.43
N ASN A 195 -19.75 12.15 -13.40
CA ASN A 195 -21.08 12.11 -12.79
C ASN A 195 -22.12 12.88 -13.68
N LYS A 196 -23.39 12.90 -13.25
CA LYS A 196 -24.47 13.59 -13.98
C LYS A 196 -24.21 15.09 -14.14
N ASP A 197 -23.44 15.68 -13.24
CA ASP A 197 -23.10 17.10 -13.24
C ASP A 197 -21.80 17.41 -13.98
N GLN A 198 -21.29 16.46 -14.79
CA GLN A 198 -20.07 16.60 -15.57
C GLN A 198 -18.82 16.84 -14.71
N LYS A 199 -18.79 16.24 -13.52
CA LYS A 199 -17.66 16.33 -12.59
C LYS A 199 -16.94 15.00 -12.50
N LEU A 200 -15.63 15.06 -12.40
CA LEU A 200 -14.77 13.97 -11.94
C LEU A 200 -14.71 14.03 -10.41
N THR A 201 -14.69 12.89 -9.75
CA THR A 201 -14.42 12.82 -8.32
C THR A 201 -13.11 12.08 -8.11
N PHE A 202 -12.13 12.75 -7.51
CA PHE A 202 -10.89 12.14 -7.08
C PHE A 202 -11.01 11.76 -5.61
N LEU A 203 -10.64 10.51 -5.28
CA LEU A 203 -10.74 9.96 -3.94
C LEU A 203 -9.33 9.73 -3.37
N LEU A 204 -9.02 10.36 -2.24
CA LEU A 204 -7.80 10.10 -1.51
C LEU A 204 -7.79 8.68 -0.93
N SER A 205 -6.64 8.02 -0.97
CA SER A 205 -6.43 6.69 -0.37
C SER A 205 -6.50 6.74 1.15
N GLU A 206 -6.01 7.82 1.77
CA GLU A 206 -6.14 8.10 3.20
C GLU A 206 -6.94 9.40 3.37
N PRO A 207 -8.11 9.34 4.05
CA PRO A 207 -8.93 10.54 4.27
C PRO A 207 -8.22 11.56 5.15
N ASP A 208 -8.01 12.78 4.63
CA ASP A 208 -7.41 13.91 5.36
C ASP A 208 -7.84 15.25 4.78
N TYR A 209 -8.43 16.12 5.62
CA TYR A 209 -8.95 17.41 5.20
C TYR A 209 -7.86 18.36 4.68
N THR A 210 -6.68 18.33 5.30
CA THR A 210 -5.54 19.19 4.91
C THR A 210 -5.04 18.81 3.53
N THR A 211 -4.84 17.51 3.30
CA THR A 211 -4.42 16.97 1.99
C THR A 211 -5.48 17.24 0.93
N ALA A 212 -6.76 17.00 1.21
CA ALA A 212 -7.84 17.29 0.26
C ALA A 212 -7.88 18.78 -0.14
N SER A 213 -7.72 19.68 0.82
CA SER A 213 -7.64 21.13 0.57
C SER A 213 -6.40 21.49 -0.26
N ARG A 214 -5.23 20.90 0.06
CA ARG A 214 -3.99 21.16 -0.68
C ARG A 214 -4.08 20.66 -2.13
N VAL A 215 -4.64 19.48 -2.37
CA VAL A 215 -4.88 18.94 -3.72
C VAL A 215 -5.80 19.86 -4.52
N ALA A 216 -6.93 20.27 -3.96
CA ALA A 216 -7.85 21.17 -4.64
C ALA A 216 -7.17 22.52 -4.98
N LYS A 217 -6.37 23.08 -4.07
CA LYS A 217 -5.62 24.32 -4.31
C LYS A 217 -4.54 24.14 -5.38
N ALA A 218 -3.81 23.03 -5.37
CA ALA A 218 -2.77 22.76 -6.37
C ALA A 218 -3.37 22.62 -7.78
N ILE A 219 -4.51 21.93 -7.91
CA ILE A 219 -5.24 21.84 -9.18
C ILE A 219 -5.73 23.22 -9.62
N ASN A 220 -6.32 23.99 -8.70
CA ASN A 220 -6.83 25.33 -9.00
C ASN A 220 -5.74 26.32 -9.36
N ALA A 221 -4.56 26.19 -8.81
CA ALA A 221 -3.42 27.04 -9.16
C ALA A 221 -2.98 26.82 -10.63
N LYS A 222 -3.14 25.61 -11.17
CA LYS A 222 -2.70 25.26 -12.51
C LYS A 222 -3.80 25.44 -13.58
N TYR A 223 -5.06 25.15 -13.22
CA TYR A 223 -6.16 25.08 -14.19
C TYR A 223 -7.28 26.10 -13.93
N GLY A 224 -7.15 26.97 -12.93
CA GLY A 224 -8.22 27.85 -12.50
C GLY A 224 -9.19 27.17 -11.50
N PRO A 225 -10.24 27.83 -11.04
CA PRO A 225 -11.11 27.40 -9.93
C PRO A 225 -12.07 26.28 -10.37
N ILE A 226 -11.52 25.09 -10.70
CA ILE A 226 -12.28 23.92 -11.16
C ILE A 226 -12.39 22.82 -10.11
N ALA A 227 -11.56 22.82 -9.06
CA ALA A 227 -11.50 21.78 -8.06
C ALA A 227 -12.01 22.25 -6.70
N VAL A 228 -12.84 21.45 -6.05
CA VAL A 228 -13.38 21.71 -4.71
C VAL A 228 -13.30 20.44 -3.88
N ALA A 229 -12.67 20.51 -2.69
CA ALA A 229 -12.72 19.42 -1.72
C ALA A 229 -14.14 19.36 -1.12
N SER A 230 -14.83 18.24 -1.29
CA SER A 230 -16.19 18.03 -0.75
C SER A 230 -16.15 17.47 0.68
N ASP A 231 -15.14 16.67 0.98
CA ASP A 231 -14.93 16.04 2.29
C ASP A 231 -13.46 15.68 2.49
N ALA A 232 -13.14 14.87 3.52
CA ALA A 232 -11.76 14.47 3.83
C ALA A 232 -11.12 13.57 2.76
N SER A 233 -11.91 12.93 1.90
CA SER A 233 -11.42 12.00 0.88
C SER A 233 -11.77 12.42 -0.54
N GLY A 234 -12.85 13.17 -0.72
CA GLY A 234 -13.44 13.49 -2.02
C GLY A 234 -13.07 14.88 -2.53
N ILE A 235 -12.50 14.96 -3.73
CA ILE A 235 -12.23 16.20 -4.45
C ILE A 235 -13.02 16.16 -5.75
N GLN A 236 -13.98 17.05 -5.90
CA GLN A 236 -14.77 17.23 -7.12
C GLN A 236 -14.05 18.18 -8.08
N ILE A 237 -13.92 17.78 -9.34
CA ILE A 237 -13.23 18.52 -10.38
C ILE A 237 -14.21 18.73 -11.53
N GLN A 238 -14.52 19.98 -11.82
CA GLN A 238 -15.38 20.34 -12.94
C GLN A 238 -14.66 20.19 -14.26
N VAL A 239 -15.25 19.45 -15.20
CA VAL A 239 -14.71 19.30 -16.56
C VAL A 239 -15.42 20.31 -17.46
N ALA A 240 -14.65 21.15 -18.12
CA ALA A 240 -15.19 22.10 -19.10
C ALA A 240 -15.59 21.37 -20.41
N ASP A 241 -16.57 21.91 -21.14
CA ASP A 241 -17.10 21.26 -22.34
C ASP A 241 -16.04 21.01 -23.41
N ASN A 242 -15.06 21.92 -23.53
CA ASN A 242 -13.95 21.79 -24.47
C ASN A 242 -12.92 20.71 -24.09
N GLN A 243 -12.99 20.20 -22.86
CA GLN A 243 -12.06 19.16 -22.36
C GLN A 243 -12.68 17.76 -22.39
N LYS A 244 -13.98 17.65 -22.72
CA LYS A 244 -14.68 16.35 -22.76
C LYS A 244 -14.15 15.45 -23.87
N ASP A 245 -13.80 16.01 -25.00
CA ASP A 245 -13.26 15.28 -26.14
C ASP A 245 -11.82 14.80 -25.91
N GLN A 246 -11.12 15.41 -24.95
CA GLN A 246 -9.75 15.09 -24.54
C GLN A 246 -9.69 14.72 -23.06
N LEU A 247 -10.70 14.00 -22.58
CA LEU A 247 -10.85 13.68 -21.15
C LEU A 247 -9.66 12.91 -20.59
N VAL A 248 -9.06 11.99 -21.36
CA VAL A 248 -7.90 11.21 -20.95
C VAL A 248 -6.68 12.10 -20.71
N ASP A 249 -6.40 13.03 -21.62
CA ASP A 249 -5.28 13.96 -21.51
C ASP A 249 -5.48 14.91 -20.32
N PHE A 250 -6.72 15.37 -20.12
CA PHE A 250 -7.08 16.21 -18.99
C PHE A 250 -6.87 15.46 -17.66
N ILE A 251 -7.33 14.22 -17.54
CA ILE A 251 -7.12 13.38 -16.35
C ILE A 251 -5.62 13.19 -16.11
N ALA A 252 -4.87 12.78 -17.14
CA ALA A 252 -3.42 12.58 -17.04
C ALA A 252 -2.69 13.84 -16.56
N SER A 253 -3.15 15.03 -17.01
CA SER A 253 -2.58 16.31 -16.62
C SER A 253 -2.86 16.66 -15.15
N ILE A 254 -4.04 16.30 -14.62
CA ILE A 254 -4.42 16.45 -13.19
C ILE A 254 -3.63 15.46 -12.33
N GLU A 255 -3.53 14.20 -12.75
CA GLU A 255 -2.80 13.16 -12.04
C GLU A 255 -1.32 13.48 -11.84
N ASN A 256 -0.72 14.26 -12.74
CA ASN A 256 0.66 14.72 -12.67
C ASN A 256 0.85 16.04 -11.89
N VAL A 257 -0.18 16.60 -11.30
CA VAL A 257 -0.05 17.76 -10.40
C VAL A 257 0.72 17.35 -9.15
N LEU A 258 1.71 18.14 -8.77
CA LEU A 258 2.49 17.92 -7.56
C LEU A 258 1.79 18.56 -6.36
N VAL A 259 1.80 17.84 -5.23
CA VAL A 259 1.20 18.29 -3.98
C VAL A 259 2.00 17.75 -2.79
N GLU A 260 2.09 18.53 -1.73
CA GLU A 260 2.64 18.09 -0.44
C GLU A 260 1.51 17.56 0.45
N PRO A 261 1.33 16.21 0.56
CA PRO A 261 0.30 15.65 1.41
C PRO A 261 0.64 15.82 2.88
N ASP A 262 -0.39 15.92 3.72
CA ASP A 262 -0.24 15.88 5.17
C ASP A 262 -0.14 14.41 5.62
N ARG A 263 1.10 13.94 5.83
CA ARG A 263 1.35 12.54 6.19
C ARG A 263 1.23 12.39 7.69
N ARG A 264 0.30 11.54 8.13
CA ARG A 264 0.26 11.13 9.53
C ARG A 264 1.52 10.34 9.85
N ALA A 265 2.18 10.71 10.94
CA ALA A 265 3.32 9.96 11.42
C ALA A 265 2.89 8.54 11.80
N LYS A 266 3.59 7.52 11.27
CA LYS A 266 3.31 6.10 11.51
C LYS A 266 4.56 5.38 12.00
N VAL A 267 4.37 4.47 12.94
CA VAL A 267 5.39 3.51 13.41
C VAL A 267 4.85 2.12 13.14
N VAL A 268 5.52 1.37 12.29
CA VAL A 268 5.14 0.00 11.93
C VAL A 268 6.12 -0.97 12.59
N ILE A 269 5.60 -1.97 13.29
CA ILE A 269 6.39 -3.00 13.96
C ILE A 269 5.92 -4.36 13.48
N ASN A 270 6.85 -5.15 12.95
CA ASN A 270 6.61 -6.55 12.67
C ASN A 270 7.09 -7.41 13.86
N GLU A 271 6.14 -7.99 14.61
CA GLU A 271 6.45 -8.77 15.80
C GLU A 271 7.22 -10.06 15.47
N ARG A 272 6.96 -10.67 14.33
CA ARG A 272 7.58 -11.93 13.90
C ARG A 272 9.03 -11.76 13.49
N THR A 273 9.36 -10.64 12.81
CA THR A 273 10.72 -10.40 12.30
C THR A 273 11.52 -9.44 13.16
N GLY A 274 10.89 -8.75 14.11
CA GLY A 274 11.53 -7.74 14.95
C GLY A 274 11.84 -6.42 14.26
N VAL A 275 11.33 -6.22 13.05
CA VAL A 275 11.59 -5.00 12.28
C VAL A 275 10.70 -3.86 12.79
N VAL A 276 11.32 -2.73 13.12
CA VAL A 276 10.64 -1.48 13.48
C VAL A 276 10.95 -0.44 12.41
N VAL A 277 9.91 0.08 11.79
CA VAL A 277 10.00 1.16 10.80
C VAL A 277 9.30 2.39 11.36
N ALA A 278 10.04 3.47 11.54
CA ALA A 278 9.51 4.77 11.96
C ALA A 278 10.00 5.83 10.98
N GLY A 279 9.14 6.79 10.65
CA GLY A 279 9.57 8.00 9.93
C GLY A 279 10.60 8.78 10.75
N GLY A 280 11.53 9.46 10.10
CA GLY A 280 12.60 10.19 10.78
C GLY A 280 12.13 11.39 11.60
N ASP A 281 10.91 11.85 11.38
CA ASP A 281 10.26 13.02 11.97
C ASP A 281 9.25 12.67 13.08
N VAL A 282 9.05 11.38 13.38
CA VAL A 282 8.14 10.95 14.45
C VAL A 282 8.71 11.30 15.82
N GLN A 283 8.11 12.31 16.46
CA GLN A 283 8.56 12.82 17.75
C GLN A 283 7.91 12.11 18.94
N ILE A 284 8.66 12.08 20.06
CA ILE A 284 8.19 11.61 21.35
C ILE A 284 8.22 12.79 22.32
N SER A 285 7.10 13.04 23.02
CA SER A 285 7.04 14.00 24.12
C SER A 285 7.80 13.48 25.33
N ARG A 286 8.04 14.38 26.30
CA ARG A 286 8.67 14.02 27.56
C ARG A 286 7.92 12.91 28.24
N VAL A 287 8.62 11.81 28.52
CA VAL A 287 8.04 10.63 29.20
C VAL A 287 9.13 9.89 29.95
N SER A 288 8.78 9.34 31.11
CA SER A 288 9.61 8.40 31.86
C SER A 288 8.92 7.07 31.91
N ILE A 289 9.63 6.02 31.54
CA ILE A 289 9.10 4.66 31.46
C ILE A 289 10.01 3.74 32.28
N SER A 290 9.40 2.89 33.06
CA SER A 290 10.09 1.78 33.74
C SER A 290 9.49 0.47 33.24
N HIS A 291 10.31 -0.38 32.63
CA HIS A 291 9.92 -1.69 32.13
C HIS A 291 10.93 -2.75 32.60
N GLY A 292 10.53 -3.58 33.58
CA GLY A 292 11.46 -4.50 34.23
C GLY A 292 12.63 -3.73 34.86
N ASP A 293 13.85 -4.13 34.51
CA ASP A 293 15.08 -3.50 35.01
C ASP A 293 15.51 -2.27 34.20
N ILE A 294 14.76 -1.92 33.15
CA ILE A 294 15.08 -0.81 32.21
C ILE A 294 14.31 0.44 32.63
N LYS A 295 15.03 1.53 32.86
CA LYS A 295 14.46 2.88 33.06
C LYS A 295 14.79 3.75 31.87
N ILE A 296 13.77 4.35 31.26
CA ILE A 296 13.91 5.21 30.07
C ILE A 296 13.33 6.57 30.42
N SER A 297 14.13 7.62 30.22
CA SER A 297 13.70 9.00 30.35
C SER A 297 13.96 9.78 29.06
N VAL A 298 12.91 10.33 28.48
CA VAL A 298 13.01 11.24 27.32
C VAL A 298 12.81 12.65 27.83
N ALA A 299 13.87 13.47 27.77
CA ALA A 299 13.83 14.88 28.18
C ALA A 299 14.34 15.76 27.06
N SER A 300 13.60 16.81 26.75
CA SER A 300 14.02 17.84 25.80
C SER A 300 14.57 19.04 26.55
N GLN A 301 15.79 19.46 26.27
CA GLN A 301 16.38 20.69 26.78
C GLN A 301 16.56 21.68 25.64
N ASN A 302 15.90 22.81 25.74
CA ASN A 302 16.13 23.93 24.84
C ASN A 302 17.27 24.78 25.39
N THR A 303 18.43 24.77 24.74
CA THR A 303 19.55 25.62 25.08
C THR A 303 19.59 26.78 24.10
N ALA A 304 19.37 27.98 24.58
CA ALA A 304 19.58 29.18 23.76
C ALA A 304 21.08 29.43 23.67
N SER A 305 21.70 29.28 22.53
CA SER A 305 23.06 29.69 22.26
C SER A 305 23.07 31.19 22.03
N GLN A 306 23.45 31.95 23.04
CA GLN A 306 23.74 33.38 22.89
C GLN A 306 25.23 33.55 22.62
N PRO A 307 25.62 34.05 21.46
CA PRO A 307 27.01 34.38 21.24
C PRO A 307 27.41 35.52 22.17
N PHE A 308 28.46 35.30 22.97
CA PHE A 308 29.02 36.35 23.83
C PHE A 308 29.82 37.32 22.93
N VAL A 309 29.26 38.48 22.72
CA VAL A 309 29.91 39.53 21.88
C VAL A 309 30.60 40.54 22.78
N ILE A 310 31.93 40.56 22.71
CA ILE A 310 32.74 41.64 23.28
C ILE A 310 32.97 42.66 22.16
N GLY A 311 32.11 43.69 22.10
CA GLY A 311 32.22 44.77 21.09
C GLY A 311 30.86 45.25 20.60
N GLN A 312 30.81 46.35 19.83
CA GLN A 312 29.57 46.95 19.34
C GLN A 312 28.73 45.93 18.53
N ALA A 313 27.50 45.69 18.99
CA ALA A 313 26.56 44.79 18.36
C ALA A 313 26.10 45.33 17.00
N SER A 314 26.38 44.63 15.92
CA SER A 314 25.73 44.86 14.63
C SER A 314 24.37 44.19 14.59
N SER A 315 23.41 44.78 13.87
CA SER A 315 22.03 44.33 13.74
C SER A 315 21.81 42.93 13.08
N ALA A 316 22.92 42.21 12.82
CA ALA A 316 22.92 40.89 12.15
C ALA A 316 23.00 39.70 13.11
N ILE A 317 23.04 39.90 14.43
CA ILE A 317 23.13 38.79 15.41
C ILE A 317 21.73 38.23 15.66
N ARG A 318 21.49 36.98 15.23
CA ARG A 318 20.24 36.25 15.50
C ARG A 318 20.50 35.18 16.56
N THR A 319 19.64 35.11 17.55
CA THR A 319 19.61 34.01 18.53
C THR A 319 19.12 32.74 17.86
N ALA A 320 19.95 31.71 17.80
CA ALA A 320 19.54 30.37 17.36
C ALA A 320 19.13 29.54 18.58
N ILE A 321 17.92 29.03 18.60
CA ILE A 321 17.47 28.05 19.60
C ILE A 321 17.88 26.68 19.10
N VAL A 322 18.81 26.04 19.81
CA VAL A 322 19.21 24.67 19.55
C VAL A 322 18.49 23.78 20.55
N THR A 323 17.62 22.92 20.07
CA THR A 323 16.91 21.95 20.90
C THR A 323 17.79 20.70 21.04
N ASN A 324 18.39 20.51 22.19
CA ASN A 324 19.12 19.29 22.52
C ASN A 324 18.20 18.39 23.35
N THR A 325 17.94 17.18 22.89
CA THR A 325 17.14 16.21 23.61
C THR A 325 18.04 15.13 24.20
N LYS A 326 17.92 14.90 25.50
CA LYS A 326 18.60 13.81 26.20
C LYS A 326 17.65 12.64 26.36
N LEU A 327 18.04 11.48 25.87
CA LEU A 327 17.44 10.19 26.21
C LEU A 327 18.36 9.49 27.23
N ASP A 328 17.85 9.26 28.42
CA ASP A 328 18.56 8.57 29.48
C ASP A 328 17.99 7.16 29.64
N VAL A 329 18.84 6.15 29.45
CA VAL A 329 18.46 4.73 29.58
C VAL A 329 19.40 4.09 30.60
N ASP A 330 18.85 3.66 31.73
CA ASP A 330 19.61 3.07 32.84
C ASP A 330 19.37 1.55 32.89
N GLU A 331 20.43 0.77 32.66
CA GLU A 331 20.46 -0.69 32.84
C GLU A 331 21.41 -1.03 34.00
N LYS A 332 20.89 -1.41 35.17
CA LYS A 332 21.62 -1.89 36.35
C LYS A 332 23.06 -1.37 36.45
N LYS A 333 23.24 -0.19 37.03
CA LYS A 333 24.43 0.57 37.34
C LYS A 333 24.76 1.71 36.36
N GLU A 334 24.39 2.91 36.82
CA GLU A 334 25.05 4.20 36.55
C GLU A 334 25.63 4.40 35.13
N SER A 335 24.81 4.39 34.15
CA SER A 335 25.20 4.92 32.82
C SER A 335 24.01 5.60 32.17
N ALA A 336 23.88 6.90 32.42
CA ALA A 336 23.00 7.77 31.70
C ALA A 336 23.53 7.92 30.28
N PHE A 337 22.85 7.35 29.29
CA PHE A 337 23.16 7.59 27.88
C PHE A 337 22.38 8.78 27.37
N LEU A 338 23.09 9.84 26.99
CA LEU A 338 22.54 10.97 26.30
C LEU A 338 22.33 10.59 24.82
N SER A 339 21.08 10.58 24.35
CA SER A 339 20.77 10.55 22.92
C SER A 339 20.38 11.95 22.44
N GLU A 340 21.03 12.41 21.40
CA GLU A 340 20.74 13.68 20.74
C GLU A 340 19.51 13.49 19.82
N GLY A 341 18.30 13.49 20.38
CA GLY A 341 17.07 13.41 19.58
C GLY A 341 15.86 12.96 20.40
N ASN A 342 14.68 13.47 20.05
CA ASN A 342 13.38 13.11 20.62
C ASN A 342 12.53 12.30 19.65
N THR A 343 13.16 11.59 18.71
CA THR A 343 12.45 10.81 17.71
C THR A 343 12.30 9.34 18.13
N VAL A 344 11.28 8.67 17.59
CA VAL A 344 11.10 7.22 17.77
C VAL A 344 12.32 6.44 17.25
N ALA A 345 12.92 6.91 16.15
CA ALA A 345 14.11 6.28 15.60
C ALA A 345 15.29 6.31 16.58
N ASP A 346 15.45 7.40 17.34
CA ASP A 346 16.50 7.53 18.36
C ASP A 346 16.23 6.62 19.56
N LEU A 347 14.97 6.56 20.00
CA LEU A 347 14.55 5.65 21.08
C LEU A 347 14.82 4.19 20.69
N VAL A 348 14.38 3.77 19.50
CA VAL A 348 14.58 2.39 19.03
C VAL A 348 16.08 2.08 18.88
N ARG A 349 16.89 2.98 18.32
CA ARG A 349 18.35 2.81 18.25
C ARG A 349 18.98 2.62 19.63
N SER A 350 18.54 3.40 20.61
CA SER A 350 19.03 3.29 21.99
C SER A 350 18.66 1.96 22.63
N LEU A 351 17.41 1.50 22.43
CA LEU A 351 16.92 0.20 22.92
C LEU A 351 17.67 -0.98 22.26
N VAL A 352 17.92 -0.90 20.96
CA VAL A 352 18.71 -1.92 20.25
C VAL A 352 20.16 -1.95 20.74
N ARG A 353 20.75 -0.78 21.06
CA ARG A 353 22.11 -0.68 21.58
C ARG A 353 22.29 -1.41 22.92
N ILE A 354 21.27 -1.38 23.79
CA ILE A 354 21.26 -2.11 25.05
C ILE A 354 20.77 -3.57 24.90
N LYS A 355 20.64 -4.06 23.66
CA LYS A 355 20.21 -5.44 23.33
C LYS A 355 18.84 -5.81 23.88
N THR A 356 17.93 -4.85 23.97
CA THR A 356 16.55 -5.10 24.39
C THR A 356 15.85 -6.03 23.41
N ASN A 357 15.07 -6.99 23.92
CA ASN A 357 14.28 -7.92 23.13
C ASN A 357 13.20 -7.16 22.33
N THR A 358 12.86 -7.63 21.15
CA THR A 358 11.82 -7.04 20.30
C THR A 358 10.47 -6.90 21.02
N ARG A 359 10.08 -7.89 21.81
CA ARG A 359 8.82 -7.84 22.60
C ARG A 359 8.82 -6.71 23.62
N ASP A 360 9.96 -6.45 24.25
CA ASP A 360 10.12 -5.37 25.22
C ASP A 360 10.08 -4.01 24.52
N ILE A 361 10.69 -3.89 23.33
CA ILE A 361 10.60 -2.68 22.48
C ILE A 361 9.14 -2.39 22.13
N ILE A 362 8.36 -3.41 21.73
CA ILE A 362 6.94 -3.27 21.43
C ILE A 362 6.17 -2.81 22.67
N SER A 363 6.41 -3.44 23.81
CA SER A 363 5.75 -3.11 25.08
C SER A 363 6.04 -1.67 25.51
N ILE A 364 7.28 -1.24 25.38
CA ILE A 364 7.72 0.14 25.66
C ILE A 364 7.02 1.13 24.72
N LEU A 365 7.02 0.88 23.41
CA LEU A 365 6.37 1.77 22.43
C LEU A 365 4.84 1.83 22.63
N ARG A 366 4.20 0.72 23.01
CA ARG A 366 2.78 0.70 23.41
C ARG A 366 2.54 1.56 24.67
N ALA A 367 3.41 1.45 25.67
CA ALA A 367 3.31 2.25 26.90
C ALA A 367 3.50 3.75 26.59
N VAL A 368 4.46 4.12 25.76
CA VAL A 368 4.67 5.50 25.30
C VAL A 368 3.44 6.03 24.58
N LYS A 369 2.82 5.21 23.72
CA LYS A 369 1.59 5.57 23.00
C LYS A 369 0.42 5.72 23.97
N ALA A 370 0.25 4.79 24.92
CA ALA A 370 -0.81 4.84 25.92
C ALA A 370 -0.67 6.06 26.87
N ALA A 371 0.57 6.46 27.16
CA ALA A 371 0.85 7.69 27.92
C ALA A 371 0.62 8.99 27.12
N GLY A 372 0.24 8.90 25.83
CA GLY A 372 0.04 10.06 24.94
C GLY A 372 1.33 10.73 24.48
N ALA A 373 2.50 10.18 24.80
CA ALA A 373 3.79 10.77 24.46
C ALA A 373 4.26 10.46 23.02
N LEU A 374 3.68 9.47 22.35
CA LEU A 374 3.98 9.13 20.95
C LEU A 374 2.98 9.80 20.02
N HIS A 375 3.43 10.79 19.25
CA HIS A 375 2.64 11.53 18.27
C HIS A 375 2.57 10.84 16.91
N ALA A 376 2.32 9.53 16.92
CA ALA A 376 2.20 8.71 15.71
C ALA A 376 1.18 7.59 15.90
N GLU A 377 0.69 7.06 14.79
CA GLU A 377 -0.06 5.81 14.78
C GLU A 377 0.89 4.63 14.93
N LEU A 378 0.57 3.70 15.84
CA LEU A 378 1.35 2.50 16.08
C LEU A 378 0.63 1.31 15.42
N ILE A 379 1.25 0.73 14.40
CA ILE A 379 0.74 -0.43 13.65
C ILE A 379 1.63 -1.64 13.98
N ILE A 380 1.02 -2.72 14.44
CA ILE A 380 1.71 -3.98 14.76
C ILE A 380 1.22 -5.05 13.78
N GLN A 381 2.18 -5.73 13.12
CA GLN A 381 1.96 -6.78 12.11
C GLN A 381 2.60 -8.11 12.55
#